data_9ce52670476d50c0d7df41541be25b8c
#
_entry.id   9ce52670476d50c0d7df41541be25b8c
#
_cell.length_a   1.000
_cell.length_b   1.000
_cell.length_c   1.000
_cell.angle_alpha   90.00
_cell.angle_beta   90.00
_cell.angle_gamma   90.00
#
_symmetry.space_group_name_H-M   'P 1'
#
loop_
_entity.id
_entity.type
_entity.pdbx_description
1 polymer ?
#
loop_
_entity_poly.entity_id
_entity_poly.type
_entity_poly.pdbx_seq_one_letter_code
_entity_poly.pdbx_strand_id
1 'polypeptide(L)'
;MQTTHPEIASEWSEKNLLLKPDEVNAKSRKNVWWRCGKCGNEWKSVVNARVKGTVCPVCAEREVLAGYNDLATTDSQLLSEWDYEQNKLKPTEVSRTSAKRAWWKCRHGHSWSMKINERTILNKGCRICEQEYLSLFPALAVSYYSNKKGLKAELGSDRLLGVPLETYIPSEKLAIESGSADENIEIMKAYM
;
A
#
# COMPACT_ATOMS: atom_id res chain seq x y z
N MET A 1 5.10 -15.83 -40.31
CA MET A 1 5.52 -15.27 -39.01
C MET A 1 6.30 -16.30 -38.21
N GLN A 2 5.94 -17.56 -38.25
CA GLN A 2 6.56 -18.63 -37.45
C GLN A 2 8.07 -18.80 -37.67
N THR A 3 8.55 -18.59 -38.88
CA THR A 3 9.99 -18.69 -39.24
C THR A 3 10.81 -17.45 -38.87
N THR A 4 10.18 -16.26 -38.81
CA THR A 4 10.88 -14.98 -38.57
C THR A 4 10.79 -14.49 -37.13
N HIS A 5 9.79 -14.91 -36.39
CA HIS A 5 9.52 -14.52 -34.99
C HIS A 5 8.91 -15.74 -34.24
N PRO A 6 9.68 -16.80 -34.01
CA PRO A 6 9.17 -18.04 -33.42
C PRO A 6 8.68 -17.85 -31.98
N GLU A 7 9.35 -17.01 -31.18
CA GLU A 7 8.93 -16.69 -29.82
C GLU A 7 7.57 -15.97 -29.75
N ILE A 8 7.28 -15.07 -30.71
CA ILE A 8 5.96 -14.42 -30.80
C ILE A 8 4.91 -15.41 -31.32
N ALA A 9 5.30 -16.26 -32.28
CA ALA A 9 4.42 -17.28 -32.82
C ALA A 9 3.98 -18.32 -31.76
N SER A 10 4.82 -18.61 -30.76
CA SER A 10 4.48 -19.52 -29.66
C SER A 10 3.39 -18.98 -28.74
N GLU A 11 3.12 -17.67 -28.74
CA GLU A 11 2.02 -17.04 -28.02
C GLU A 11 0.70 -16.97 -28.84
N TRP A 12 0.65 -17.63 -29.99
CA TRP A 12 -0.57 -17.70 -30.81
C TRP A 12 -1.66 -18.48 -30.10
N SER A 13 -2.80 -17.86 -29.84
CA SER A 13 -3.89 -18.52 -29.13
C SER A 13 -4.68 -19.46 -30.04
N GLU A 14 -5.13 -20.59 -29.49
CA GLU A 14 -6.04 -21.53 -30.15
C GLU A 14 -7.40 -20.90 -30.52
N LYS A 15 -7.76 -19.76 -29.88
CA LYS A 15 -8.99 -19.00 -30.24
C LYS A 15 -8.95 -18.43 -31.65
N ASN A 16 -7.82 -18.47 -32.37
CA ASN A 16 -7.73 -18.09 -33.76
C ASN A 16 -8.31 -19.18 -34.72
N LEU A 17 -8.68 -20.32 -34.15
CA LEU A 17 -9.29 -21.45 -34.88
C LEU A 17 -8.44 -21.90 -36.10
N LEU A 18 -8.97 -21.66 -37.31
CA LEU A 18 -8.33 -22.10 -38.55
C LEU A 18 -7.11 -21.25 -38.97
N LEU A 19 -6.94 -20.05 -38.45
CA LEU A 19 -5.83 -19.17 -38.83
C LEU A 19 -4.55 -19.55 -38.07
N LYS A 20 -3.50 -19.97 -38.79
CA LYS A 20 -2.24 -20.39 -38.21
C LYS A 20 -1.18 -19.28 -38.32
N PRO A 21 -0.13 -19.28 -37.45
CA PRO A 21 0.91 -18.24 -37.46
C PRO A 21 1.83 -18.29 -38.69
N ASP A 22 1.95 -19.43 -39.36
CA ASP A 22 2.69 -19.61 -40.63
C ASP A 22 1.96 -18.97 -41.85
N GLU A 23 0.63 -18.87 -41.79
CA GLU A 23 -0.19 -18.22 -42.79
C GLU A 23 -0.23 -16.69 -42.70
N VAL A 24 0.43 -16.10 -41.69
CA VAL A 24 0.38 -14.67 -41.42
C VAL A 24 1.76 -14.04 -41.51
N ASN A 25 1.86 -12.94 -42.29
CA ASN A 25 3.07 -12.14 -42.39
C ASN A 25 3.26 -11.25 -41.15
N ALA A 26 4.50 -11.05 -40.69
CA ALA A 26 4.86 -10.20 -39.55
C ALA A 26 4.39 -8.74 -39.69
N LYS A 27 4.20 -8.23 -40.92
CA LYS A 27 3.68 -6.88 -41.19
C LYS A 27 2.14 -6.84 -41.27
N SER A 28 1.46 -7.96 -41.03
CA SER A 28 0.00 -8.06 -41.14
C SER A 28 -0.71 -7.13 -40.17
N ARG A 29 -1.79 -6.49 -40.65
CA ARG A 29 -2.73 -5.69 -39.85
C ARG A 29 -3.90 -6.54 -39.30
N LYS A 30 -3.87 -7.86 -39.45
CA LYS A 30 -4.89 -8.75 -38.87
C LYS A 30 -4.85 -8.64 -37.35
N ASN A 31 -6.02 -8.53 -36.73
CA ASN A 31 -6.20 -8.55 -35.29
C ASN A 31 -6.47 -9.99 -34.86
N VAL A 32 -5.60 -10.57 -34.06
CA VAL A 32 -5.63 -11.97 -33.66
C VAL A 32 -5.54 -12.13 -32.14
N TRP A 33 -5.91 -13.31 -31.66
CA TRP A 33 -5.75 -13.66 -30.24
C TRP A 33 -4.34 -14.13 -29.92
N TRP A 34 -3.81 -13.63 -28.83
CA TRP A 34 -2.53 -14.00 -28.26
C TRP A 34 -2.73 -14.62 -26.89
N ARG A 35 -1.91 -15.57 -26.49
CA ARG A 35 -1.87 -16.15 -25.15
C ARG A 35 -0.52 -15.89 -24.54
N CYS A 36 -0.48 -15.18 -23.44
CA CYS A 36 0.76 -14.82 -22.76
C CYS A 36 1.43 -16.05 -22.13
N GLY A 37 2.68 -16.32 -22.47
CA GLY A 37 3.46 -17.42 -21.89
C GLY A 37 3.76 -17.23 -20.40
N LYS A 38 3.69 -15.99 -19.87
CA LYS A 38 3.98 -15.68 -18.44
C LYS A 38 2.75 -15.81 -17.55
N CYS A 39 1.63 -15.16 -17.92
CA CYS A 39 0.44 -15.08 -17.06
C CYS A 39 -0.77 -15.86 -17.59
N GLY A 40 -0.67 -16.47 -18.78
CA GLY A 40 -1.77 -17.21 -19.41
C GLY A 40 -2.90 -16.34 -19.96
N ASN A 41 -2.86 -15.02 -19.78
CA ASN A 41 -3.90 -14.12 -20.28
C ASN A 41 -4.02 -14.18 -21.79
N GLU A 42 -5.24 -14.15 -22.28
CA GLU A 42 -5.53 -14.11 -23.71
C GLU A 42 -6.14 -12.77 -24.11
N TRP A 43 -5.52 -12.12 -25.09
CA TRP A 43 -5.95 -10.79 -25.56
C TRP A 43 -5.87 -10.67 -27.07
N LYS A 44 -6.57 -9.68 -27.62
CA LYS A 44 -6.48 -9.35 -29.05
C LYS A 44 -5.44 -8.25 -29.29
N SER A 45 -4.61 -8.46 -30.29
CA SER A 45 -3.70 -7.43 -30.80
C SER A 45 -3.38 -7.66 -32.25
N VAL A 46 -3.06 -6.56 -32.95
CA VAL A 46 -2.64 -6.60 -34.34
C VAL A 46 -1.26 -7.24 -34.46
N VAL A 47 -1.08 -8.14 -35.42
CA VAL A 47 0.17 -8.89 -35.61
C VAL A 47 1.40 -7.96 -35.71
N ASN A 48 1.37 -6.93 -36.54
CA ASN A 48 2.52 -6.03 -36.68
C ASN A 48 2.79 -5.22 -35.40
N ALA A 49 1.79 -4.93 -34.59
CA ALA A 49 1.97 -4.25 -33.30
C ALA A 49 2.65 -5.18 -32.28
N ARG A 50 2.26 -6.45 -32.26
CA ARG A 50 2.89 -7.46 -31.40
C ARG A 50 4.38 -7.66 -31.79
N VAL A 51 4.68 -7.73 -33.09
CA VAL A 51 6.05 -7.81 -33.60
C VAL A 51 6.88 -6.57 -33.27
N LYS A 52 6.26 -5.38 -33.25
CA LYS A 52 6.90 -4.11 -32.83
C LYS A 52 7.08 -3.95 -31.32
N GLY A 53 6.72 -4.95 -30.51
CA GLY A 53 6.94 -4.94 -29.08
C GLY A 53 5.72 -4.65 -28.22
N THR A 54 4.49 -4.66 -28.77
CA THR A 54 3.28 -4.63 -27.91
C THR A 54 3.28 -5.86 -27.01
N VAL A 55 3.19 -5.67 -25.70
CA VAL A 55 3.20 -6.72 -24.69
C VAL A 55 1.81 -7.04 -24.16
N CYS A 56 1.67 -8.16 -23.46
CA CYS A 56 0.46 -8.54 -22.76
C CYS A 56 -0.03 -7.41 -21.83
N PRO A 57 -1.31 -6.99 -21.89
CA PRO A 57 -1.81 -5.88 -21.08
C PRO A 57 -1.77 -6.16 -19.57
N VAL A 58 -1.92 -7.41 -19.16
CA VAL A 58 -1.80 -7.83 -17.75
C VAL A 58 -0.35 -7.73 -17.27
N CYS A 59 0.63 -8.24 -18.05
CA CYS A 59 2.04 -8.14 -17.70
C CYS A 59 2.58 -6.70 -17.76
N ALA A 60 1.90 -5.83 -18.52
CA ALA A 60 2.18 -4.40 -18.58
C ALA A 60 1.37 -3.57 -17.56
N GLU A 61 0.69 -4.24 -16.62
CA GLU A 61 -0.12 -3.65 -15.53
C GLU A 61 -1.24 -2.69 -16.00
N ARG A 62 -1.69 -2.83 -17.27
CA ARG A 62 -2.82 -2.07 -17.84
C ARG A 62 -4.16 -2.71 -17.56
N GLU A 63 -4.17 -4.04 -17.38
CA GLU A 63 -5.35 -4.84 -17.05
C GLU A 63 -5.09 -5.69 -15.82
N VAL A 64 -6.13 -5.97 -15.06
CA VAL A 64 -6.07 -6.82 -13.86
C VAL A 64 -6.54 -8.21 -14.20
N LEU A 65 -5.76 -9.20 -13.81
CA LEU A 65 -6.09 -10.61 -13.87
C LEU A 65 -6.16 -11.17 -12.45
N ALA A 66 -7.35 -11.53 -12.01
CA ALA A 66 -7.56 -12.11 -10.68
C ALA A 66 -6.72 -13.38 -10.50
N GLY A 67 -6.05 -13.49 -9.35
CA GLY A 67 -5.12 -14.58 -9.06
C GLY A 67 -3.71 -14.42 -9.65
N TYR A 68 -3.41 -13.27 -10.28
CA TYR A 68 -2.09 -13.01 -10.84
C TYR A 68 -1.50 -11.66 -10.42
N ASN A 69 -2.09 -10.52 -10.83
CA ASN A 69 -1.60 -9.17 -10.54
C ASN A 69 -2.62 -8.30 -9.80
N ASP A 70 -3.66 -8.90 -9.28
CA ASP A 70 -4.62 -8.23 -8.42
C ASP A 70 -4.07 -8.00 -7.01
N LEU A 71 -4.64 -7.02 -6.32
CA LEU A 71 -4.22 -6.62 -4.97
C LEU A 71 -4.36 -7.77 -3.96
N ALA A 72 -5.42 -8.58 -4.08
CA ALA A 72 -5.64 -9.70 -3.16
C ALA A 72 -4.53 -10.75 -3.25
N THR A 73 -3.96 -10.93 -4.44
CA THR A 73 -2.87 -11.87 -4.69
C THR A 73 -1.50 -11.28 -4.35
N THR A 74 -1.26 -10.02 -4.75
CA THR A 74 0.08 -9.40 -4.63
C THR A 74 0.36 -8.79 -3.26
N ASP A 75 -0.66 -8.34 -2.54
CA ASP A 75 -0.56 -7.62 -1.27
C ASP A 75 -1.62 -8.14 -0.27
N SER A 76 -1.70 -9.46 -0.10
CA SER A 76 -2.70 -10.14 0.73
C SER A 76 -2.74 -9.65 2.18
N GLN A 77 -1.60 -9.20 2.73
CA GLN A 77 -1.50 -8.61 4.07
C GLN A 77 -2.36 -7.34 4.24
N LEU A 78 -2.63 -6.63 3.15
CA LEU A 78 -3.45 -5.40 3.18
C LEU A 78 -4.95 -5.68 3.15
N LEU A 79 -5.38 -6.93 2.95
CA LEU A 79 -6.80 -7.29 2.94
C LEU A 79 -7.47 -7.08 4.28
N SER A 80 -6.74 -7.20 5.40
CA SER A 80 -7.23 -6.90 6.74
C SER A 80 -7.52 -5.41 6.96
N GLU A 81 -6.93 -4.54 6.14
CA GLU A 81 -7.15 -3.10 6.17
C GLU A 81 -8.14 -2.63 5.10
N TRP A 82 -8.56 -3.49 4.18
CA TRP A 82 -9.52 -3.13 3.15
C TRP A 82 -10.91 -2.95 3.75
N ASP A 83 -11.47 -1.76 3.63
CA ASP A 83 -12.82 -1.49 4.14
C ASP A 83 -13.87 -2.00 3.15
N TYR A 84 -14.34 -3.23 3.39
CA TYR A 84 -15.32 -3.91 2.52
C TYR A 84 -16.72 -3.27 2.53
N GLU A 85 -17.03 -2.45 3.54
CA GLU A 85 -18.32 -1.77 3.64
C GLU A 85 -18.36 -0.50 2.78
N GLN A 86 -17.25 0.24 2.73
CA GLN A 86 -17.17 1.50 1.99
C GLN A 86 -16.67 1.32 0.56
N ASN A 87 -15.93 0.27 0.27
CA ASN A 87 -15.42 0.00 -1.07
C ASN A 87 -16.44 -0.69 -1.95
N LYS A 88 -16.73 -0.10 -3.11
CA LYS A 88 -17.52 -0.76 -4.19
C LYS A 88 -16.68 -1.76 -4.99
N LEU A 89 -15.36 -1.52 -5.07
CA LEU A 89 -14.40 -2.38 -5.76
C LEU A 89 -13.92 -3.48 -4.83
N LYS A 90 -13.66 -4.65 -5.41
CA LYS A 90 -13.01 -5.76 -4.68
C LYS A 90 -11.50 -5.70 -4.87
N PRO A 91 -10.69 -6.19 -3.91
CA PRO A 91 -9.24 -6.29 -4.08
C PRO A 91 -8.78 -7.11 -5.29
N THR A 92 -9.63 -8.04 -5.76
CA THR A 92 -9.39 -8.86 -6.97
C THR A 92 -9.62 -8.10 -8.29
N GLU A 93 -10.18 -6.88 -8.24
CA GLU A 93 -10.51 -6.06 -9.41
C GLU A 93 -9.53 -4.89 -9.61
N VAL A 94 -8.54 -4.77 -8.77
CA VAL A 94 -7.57 -3.68 -8.78
C VAL A 94 -6.15 -4.21 -8.64
N SER A 95 -5.17 -3.55 -9.29
CA SER A 95 -3.76 -3.86 -9.11
C SER A 95 -3.12 -2.99 -8.02
N ARG A 96 -1.98 -3.44 -7.51
CA ARG A 96 -1.17 -2.67 -6.55
C ARG A 96 -0.71 -1.30 -7.05
N THR A 97 -0.57 -1.13 -8.37
CA THR A 97 -0.14 0.13 -9.03
C THR A 97 -1.30 1.07 -9.33
N SER A 98 -2.54 0.67 -8.98
CA SER A 98 -3.74 1.43 -9.31
C SER A 98 -3.75 2.81 -8.65
N ALA A 99 -4.02 3.85 -9.45
CA ALA A 99 -4.26 5.21 -8.97
C ALA A 99 -5.68 5.44 -8.43
N LYS A 100 -6.55 4.42 -8.48
CA LYS A 100 -7.90 4.49 -7.90
C LYS A 100 -7.81 4.68 -6.39
N ARG A 101 -8.77 5.42 -5.83
CA ARG A 101 -8.90 5.55 -4.38
C ARG A 101 -9.70 4.39 -3.81
N ALA A 102 -9.26 3.92 -2.65
CA ALA A 102 -9.96 2.94 -1.85
C ALA A 102 -10.08 3.44 -0.40
N TRP A 103 -11.03 2.89 0.34
CA TRP A 103 -11.16 3.06 1.76
C TRP A 103 -10.39 1.98 2.50
N TRP A 104 -9.67 2.40 3.51
CA TRP A 104 -8.83 1.57 4.35
C TRP A 104 -9.28 1.72 5.80
N LYS A 105 -9.16 0.65 6.59
CA LYS A 105 -9.51 0.64 8.01
C LYS A 105 -8.36 0.00 8.80
N CYS A 106 -7.75 0.76 9.71
CA CYS A 106 -6.66 0.22 10.53
C CYS A 106 -7.20 -0.66 11.69
N ARG A 107 -6.31 -1.38 12.34
CA ARG A 107 -6.63 -2.22 13.51
C ARG A 107 -7.25 -1.45 14.69
N HIS A 108 -7.04 -0.13 14.76
CA HIS A 108 -7.62 0.73 15.80
C HIS A 108 -9.00 1.28 15.40
N GLY A 109 -9.53 0.90 14.23
CA GLY A 109 -10.86 1.30 13.76
C GLY A 109 -10.92 2.60 12.97
N HIS A 110 -9.80 3.32 12.78
CA HIS A 110 -9.79 4.53 11.94
C HIS A 110 -9.98 4.17 10.48
N SER A 111 -10.90 4.86 9.80
CA SER A 111 -11.14 4.71 8.36
C SER A 111 -10.66 5.93 7.59
N TRP A 112 -9.99 5.70 6.47
CA TRP A 112 -9.50 6.78 5.59
C TRP A 112 -9.52 6.37 4.13
N SER A 113 -9.60 7.36 3.23
CA SER A 113 -9.53 7.14 1.79
C SER A 113 -8.16 7.52 1.24
N MET A 114 -7.52 6.59 0.52
CA MET A 114 -6.19 6.77 -0.07
C MET A 114 -6.10 6.06 -1.43
N LYS A 115 -5.21 6.52 -2.31
CA LYS A 115 -4.91 5.79 -3.54
C LYS A 115 -4.26 4.44 -3.22
N ILE A 116 -4.63 3.42 -3.99
CA ILE A 116 -4.10 2.06 -3.78
C ILE A 116 -2.57 2.06 -3.88
N ASN A 117 -1.99 2.66 -4.92
CA ASN A 117 -0.55 2.72 -5.09
C ASN A 117 0.19 3.50 -3.99
N GLU A 118 -0.45 4.46 -3.33
CA GLU A 118 0.15 5.16 -2.18
C GLU A 118 0.23 4.22 -0.96
N ARG A 119 -0.79 3.36 -0.76
CA ARG A 119 -0.78 2.38 0.32
C ARG A 119 0.19 1.23 0.06
N THR A 120 0.24 0.71 -1.17
CA THR A 120 1.00 -0.49 -1.54
C THR A 120 2.47 -0.19 -1.84
N ILE A 121 2.76 0.88 -2.61
CA ILE A 121 4.12 1.19 -3.08
C ILE A 121 4.82 2.15 -2.13
N LEU A 122 4.14 3.21 -1.69
CA LEU A 122 4.70 4.21 -0.78
C LEU A 122 4.52 3.84 0.70
N ASN A 123 3.85 2.73 0.98
CA ASN A 123 3.57 2.20 2.31
C ASN A 123 2.97 3.23 3.29
N LYS A 124 2.20 4.19 2.77
CA LYS A 124 1.51 5.19 3.60
C LYS A 124 0.40 4.52 4.40
N GLY A 125 0.35 4.76 5.69
CA GLY A 125 -0.63 4.18 6.61
C GLY A 125 -1.71 5.16 7.07
N CYS A 126 -2.30 4.84 8.22
CA CYS A 126 -3.27 5.66 8.91
C CYS A 126 -2.60 6.89 9.54
N ARG A 127 -2.95 8.08 9.08
CA ARG A 127 -2.39 9.35 9.61
C ARG A 127 -2.71 9.57 11.09
N ILE A 128 -3.88 9.11 11.54
CA ILE A 128 -4.26 9.27 12.95
C ILE A 128 -3.33 8.45 13.83
N CYS A 129 -3.14 7.15 13.50
CA CYS A 129 -2.19 6.31 14.23
C CYS A 129 -0.75 6.83 14.15
N GLU A 130 -0.35 7.40 13.01
CA GLU A 130 0.97 7.99 12.85
C GLU A 130 1.15 9.22 13.76
N GLN A 131 0.16 10.09 13.83
CA GLN A 131 0.17 11.25 14.73
C GLN A 131 0.16 10.84 16.21
N GLU A 132 -0.71 9.89 16.59
CA GLU A 132 -0.75 9.34 17.94
C GLU A 132 0.59 8.72 18.34
N TYR A 133 1.22 7.96 17.43
CA TYR A 133 2.53 7.37 17.67
C TYR A 133 3.62 8.43 17.86
N LEU A 134 3.63 9.45 16.98
CA LEU A 134 4.60 10.54 17.06
C LEU A 134 4.42 11.38 18.33
N SER A 135 3.21 11.57 18.81
CA SER A 135 2.94 12.28 20.07
C SER A 135 3.42 11.53 21.30
N LEU A 136 3.38 10.19 21.27
CA LEU A 136 3.87 9.34 22.36
C LEU A 136 5.38 9.11 22.35
N PHE A 137 6.02 9.32 21.21
CA PHE A 137 7.45 9.02 21.05
C PHE A 137 8.37 9.75 22.03
N PRO A 138 8.22 11.06 22.29
CA PRO A 138 9.04 11.77 23.27
C PRO A 138 8.92 11.17 24.67
N ALA A 139 7.69 10.92 25.14
CA ALA A 139 7.44 10.34 26.46
C ALA A 139 8.05 8.94 26.62
N LEU A 140 7.91 8.10 25.59
CA LEU A 140 8.51 6.77 25.55
C LEU A 140 10.05 6.81 25.54
N ALA A 141 10.64 7.74 24.78
CA ALA A 141 12.09 7.92 24.74
C ALA A 141 12.63 8.37 26.10
N VAL A 142 12.00 9.35 26.74
CA VAL A 142 12.37 9.81 28.09
C VAL A 142 12.24 8.68 29.09
N SER A 143 11.15 7.94 29.09
CA SER A 143 10.94 6.78 29.97
C SER A 143 12.03 5.73 29.77
N TYR A 144 12.39 5.39 28.54
CA TYR A 144 13.46 4.44 28.24
C TYR A 144 14.81 4.89 28.80
N TYR A 145 15.22 6.13 28.51
CA TYR A 145 16.52 6.65 28.97
C TYR A 145 16.58 6.84 30.48
N SER A 146 15.48 7.24 31.12
CA SER A 146 15.38 7.34 32.58
C SER A 146 15.57 5.99 33.22
N ASN A 147 14.84 4.97 32.77
CA ASN A 147 14.97 3.60 33.28
C ASN A 147 16.40 3.05 33.08
N LYS A 148 17.05 3.34 31.95
CA LYS A 148 18.45 2.96 31.70
C LYS A 148 19.43 3.58 32.68
N LYS A 149 19.11 4.77 33.23
CA LYS A 149 19.88 5.45 34.29
C LYS A 149 19.43 5.03 35.71
N GLY A 150 18.53 4.07 35.84
CA GLY A 150 18.02 3.67 37.16
C GLY A 150 16.95 4.59 37.74
N LEU A 151 16.49 5.59 36.98
CA LEU A 151 15.39 6.47 37.36
C LEU A 151 14.06 5.84 36.91
N LYS A 152 13.14 5.73 37.85
CA LYS A 152 11.80 5.17 37.53
C LYS A 152 10.91 6.27 36.98
N ALA A 153 10.57 6.18 35.67
CA ALA A 153 9.64 7.07 35.01
C ALA A 153 8.22 6.51 35.01
N GLU A 154 7.24 7.35 35.26
CA GLU A 154 5.81 7.06 35.20
C GLU A 154 5.19 7.79 34.03
N LEU A 155 4.49 7.09 33.13
CA LEU A 155 3.77 7.65 31.99
C LEU A 155 2.32 7.93 32.38
N GLY A 156 1.77 9.07 31.95
CA GLY A 156 0.39 9.44 32.24
C GLY A 156 0.07 9.60 33.73
N SER A 157 1.07 9.95 34.56
CA SER A 157 0.89 10.06 36.02
C SER A 157 0.17 11.36 36.39
N ASP A 158 -0.91 11.28 37.17
CA ASP A 158 -1.67 12.40 37.72
C ASP A 158 -1.28 12.76 39.17
N ARG A 159 -0.31 12.03 39.75
CA ARG A 159 0.05 12.11 41.17
C ARG A 159 0.59 13.45 41.62
N LEU A 160 1.24 14.19 40.71
CA LEU A 160 1.89 15.47 41.09
C LEU A 160 0.92 16.65 41.03
N LEU A 161 0.13 16.71 39.95
CA LEU A 161 -0.68 17.90 39.60
C LEU A 161 -2.17 17.63 39.54
N GLY A 162 -2.60 16.38 39.70
CA GLY A 162 -4.00 15.98 39.53
C GLY A 162 -4.46 15.96 38.05
N VAL A 163 -3.54 16.20 37.12
CA VAL A 163 -3.72 16.05 35.67
C VAL A 163 -2.67 15.09 35.13
N PRO A 164 -2.99 14.28 34.12
CA PRO A 164 -2.05 13.31 33.57
C PRO A 164 -0.88 14.02 32.90
N LEU A 165 0.35 13.72 33.36
CA LEU A 165 1.60 14.17 32.78
C LEU A 165 2.12 13.13 31.78
N GLU A 166 2.68 13.55 30.65
CA GLU A 166 3.23 12.62 29.67
C GLU A 166 4.30 11.72 30.29
N THR A 167 5.25 12.29 31.02
CA THR A 167 6.27 11.53 31.74
C THR A 167 6.59 12.23 33.07
N TYR A 168 6.57 11.48 34.17
CA TYR A 168 6.94 11.95 35.50
C TYR A 168 8.05 11.07 36.09
N ILE A 169 9.09 11.69 36.65
CA ILE A 169 10.19 11.03 37.37
C ILE A 169 10.10 11.42 38.84
N PRO A 170 9.51 10.61 39.71
CA PRO A 170 9.22 10.95 41.11
C PRO A 170 10.49 11.25 41.93
N SER A 171 11.58 10.52 41.71
CA SER A 171 12.86 10.75 42.42
C SER A 171 13.47 12.12 42.20
N GLU A 172 13.27 12.67 41.00
CA GLU A 172 13.79 13.95 40.57
C GLU A 172 12.75 15.09 40.68
N LYS A 173 11.49 14.76 40.99
CA LYS A 173 10.34 15.67 40.93
C LYS A 173 10.25 16.40 39.58
N LEU A 174 10.57 15.66 38.51
CA LEU A 174 10.65 16.18 37.15
C LEU A 174 9.48 15.70 36.30
N ALA A 175 8.71 16.64 35.77
CA ALA A 175 7.69 16.38 34.75
C ALA A 175 8.24 16.79 33.37
N ILE A 176 7.98 16.00 32.36
CA ILE A 176 8.41 16.23 30.99
C ILE A 176 7.18 16.15 30.10
N GLU A 177 6.92 17.24 29.38
CA GLU A 177 5.81 17.40 28.45
C GLU A 177 6.37 17.74 27.05
N SER A 178 5.76 17.19 26.00
CA SER A 178 6.16 17.43 24.60
C SER A 178 5.18 18.35 23.88
N GLY A 179 4.78 19.43 24.52
CA GLY A 179 3.89 20.43 23.92
C GLY A 179 4.61 21.58 23.22
N SER A 180 3.86 22.48 22.59
CA SER A 180 4.39 23.77 22.14
C SER A 180 4.86 24.58 23.35
N ALA A 181 5.85 25.46 23.15
CA ALA A 181 6.36 26.31 24.25
C ALA A 181 5.24 27.13 24.93
N ASP A 182 4.22 27.53 24.18
CA ASP A 182 3.10 28.32 24.68
C ASP A 182 2.13 27.50 25.55
N GLU A 183 1.84 26.25 25.18
CA GLU A 183 1.02 25.32 25.98
C GLU A 183 1.73 24.94 27.29
N ASN A 184 3.03 24.71 27.26
CA ASN A 184 3.83 24.37 28.44
C ASN A 184 3.93 25.55 29.43
N ILE A 185 3.97 26.82 28.93
CA ILE A 185 3.99 28.02 29.78
C ILE A 185 2.66 28.21 30.50
N GLU A 186 1.51 27.89 29.86
CA GLU A 186 0.22 27.97 30.55
C GLU A 186 0.07 26.93 31.65
N ILE A 187 0.51 25.69 31.41
CA ILE A 187 0.56 24.64 32.43
C ILE A 187 1.45 25.06 33.60
N MET A 188 2.65 25.55 33.36
CA MET A 188 3.57 26.00 34.42
C MET A 188 3.02 27.19 35.22
N LYS A 189 2.30 28.14 34.58
CA LYS A 189 1.69 29.29 35.25
C LYS A 189 0.50 28.91 36.13
N ALA A 190 -0.20 27.86 35.81
CA ALA A 190 -1.32 27.37 36.60
C ALA A 190 -0.88 26.71 37.92
N TYR A 191 0.38 26.35 38.07
CA TYR A 191 0.92 25.57 39.18
C TYR A 191 2.04 26.29 39.97
N MET A 192 2.37 27.56 39.65
CA MET A 192 3.19 28.44 40.45
C MET A 192 2.34 29.37 41.33
#